data_6034ceea47a1a4361f7613ad2777b02f
#
_entry.id   6034ceea47a1a4361f7613ad2777b02f
#
_cell.length_a   1.000
_cell.length_b   1.000
_cell.length_c   1.000
_cell.angle_alpha   90.00
_cell.angle_beta   90.00
_cell.angle_gamma   90.00
#
_symmetry.space_group_name_H-M   'P 1'
#
loop_
_entity.id
_entity.type
_entity.pdbx_description
1 polymer ?
#
loop_
_entity_poly.entity_id
_entity_poly.type
_entity_poly.pdbx_seq_one_letter_code
_entity_poly.pdbx_strand_id
1 'polypeptide(L)'
;MTTIEVRGLTKQYGSDLVVDDLSFSVEPGQVTGFLGPNGAGKSTTMKMILGLAAPTRGSVTVGGRSYRDLPVPLTEVGALLDAGAVHGARTAYNHLLALAVSNGLPRRRVGEVLGRTGLDAVAGRPAGRFSLGMRQRLGIAATLLGDPRILIFDEPVNGLDPEGIRWIRDFMRELAAEGRAVLVSSHLMSEMAQTADHLVVIGRGRLMADTGIAELMHATGNGTVLVRTADPGSFAYHLTAAGGTVRDGLEGSLVISGLSGVEIGKLAAYHGVPLSELTPQRASLEDAFMELTKDSVEYQGVAA
;
A
#
# COMPACT_ATOMS: atom_id res chain seq x y z
N MET A 1 8.79 -9.11 20.63
CA MET A 1 8.30 -8.04 19.75
C MET A 1 7.28 -8.66 18.81
N THR A 2 6.18 -7.99 18.52
CA THR A 2 5.09 -8.56 17.72
C THR A 2 5.30 -8.14 16.27
N THR A 3 6.11 -8.89 15.52
CA THR A 3 6.48 -8.61 14.13
C THR A 3 6.00 -9.74 13.22
N ILE A 4 5.84 -9.47 11.92
CA ILE A 4 5.81 -10.51 10.90
C ILE A 4 7.24 -10.61 10.36
N GLU A 5 7.81 -11.81 10.34
CA GLU A 5 9.08 -12.08 9.70
C GLU A 5 8.90 -13.08 8.57
N VAL A 6 9.29 -12.70 7.38
CA VAL A 6 9.30 -13.51 6.16
C VAL A 6 10.74 -13.79 5.76
N ARG A 7 11.13 -15.07 5.61
CA ARG A 7 12.51 -15.47 5.32
C ARG A 7 12.57 -16.48 4.19
N GLY A 8 13.18 -16.11 3.08
CA GLY A 8 13.41 -16.95 1.90
C GLY A 8 12.12 -17.59 1.35
N LEU A 9 10.99 -16.86 1.48
CA LEU A 9 9.67 -17.40 1.21
C LEU A 9 9.49 -17.67 -0.27
N THR A 10 9.17 -18.91 -0.60
CA THR A 10 8.98 -19.36 -2.00
C THR A 10 7.66 -20.12 -2.12
N LYS A 11 6.88 -19.80 -3.17
CA LYS A 11 5.66 -20.53 -3.51
C LYS A 11 5.60 -20.86 -4.98
N GLN A 12 5.47 -22.15 -5.25
CA GLN A 12 5.28 -22.70 -6.60
C GLN A 12 3.95 -23.47 -6.66
N TYR A 13 3.19 -23.24 -7.73
CA TYR A 13 1.98 -23.99 -8.06
C TYR A 13 2.21 -24.69 -9.40
N GLY A 14 2.40 -26.02 -9.36
CA GLY A 14 2.78 -26.75 -10.56
C GLY A 14 4.11 -26.24 -11.12
N SER A 15 4.11 -25.71 -12.35
CA SER A 15 5.26 -25.06 -12.98
C SER A 15 5.45 -23.59 -12.59
N ASP A 16 4.41 -22.96 -12.07
CA ASP A 16 4.36 -21.51 -11.89
C ASP A 16 4.97 -21.07 -10.56
N LEU A 17 6.07 -20.36 -10.63
CA LEU A 17 6.76 -19.76 -9.49
C LEU A 17 6.13 -18.38 -9.19
N VAL A 18 5.27 -18.34 -8.18
CA VAL A 18 4.48 -17.13 -7.84
C VAL A 18 5.19 -16.22 -6.83
N VAL A 19 5.95 -16.82 -5.89
CA VAL A 19 6.78 -16.08 -4.91
C VAL A 19 8.13 -16.76 -4.90
N ASP A 20 9.21 -15.99 -5.01
CA ASP A 20 10.59 -16.47 -5.18
C ASP A 20 11.54 -15.76 -4.24
N ASP A 21 12.01 -16.50 -3.22
CA ASP A 21 13.01 -16.09 -2.23
C ASP A 21 12.73 -14.74 -1.55
N LEU A 22 11.46 -14.49 -1.18
CA LEU A 22 11.02 -13.24 -0.60
C LEU A 22 11.39 -13.18 0.89
N SER A 23 12.06 -12.09 1.30
CA SER A 23 12.42 -11.82 2.70
C SER A 23 12.15 -10.37 3.05
N PHE A 24 11.38 -10.13 4.11
CA PHE A 24 11.08 -8.80 4.67
C PHE A 24 10.50 -8.93 6.08
N SER A 25 10.39 -7.81 6.79
CA SER A 25 9.74 -7.72 8.10
C SER A 25 8.63 -6.66 8.12
N VAL A 26 7.65 -6.83 9.02
CA VAL A 26 6.63 -5.84 9.32
C VAL A 26 6.73 -5.49 10.79
N GLU A 27 7.07 -4.24 11.08
CA GLU A 27 7.35 -3.78 12.43
C GLU A 27 6.10 -3.13 13.09
N PRO A 28 5.99 -3.15 14.42
CA PRO A 28 4.92 -2.47 15.14
C PRO A 28 5.09 -0.95 15.09
N GLY A 29 3.97 -0.23 15.20
CA GLY A 29 3.95 1.22 15.28
C GLY A 29 4.00 1.92 13.92
N GLN A 30 3.95 1.17 12.82
CA GLN A 30 3.98 1.72 11.47
C GLN A 30 3.04 0.98 10.52
N VAL A 31 2.66 1.68 9.45
CA VAL A 31 1.96 1.09 8.31
C VAL A 31 2.99 0.67 7.26
N THR A 32 3.08 -0.64 7.01
CA THR A 32 3.91 -1.20 5.92
C THR A 32 3.05 -1.42 4.68
N GLY A 33 3.33 -0.68 3.62
CA GLY A 33 2.73 -0.86 2.30
C GLY A 33 3.38 -2.01 1.54
N PHE A 34 2.60 -3.02 1.15
CA PHE A 34 3.05 -4.15 0.34
C PHE A 34 2.60 -3.96 -1.11
N LEU A 35 3.51 -3.50 -1.93
CA LEU A 35 3.25 -2.98 -3.27
C LEU A 35 3.72 -3.91 -4.37
N GLY A 36 3.02 -3.87 -5.47
CA GLY A 36 3.38 -4.60 -6.68
C GLY A 36 2.22 -4.67 -7.67
N PRO A 37 2.49 -4.92 -8.95
CA PRO A 37 1.45 -5.09 -9.95
C PRO A 37 0.53 -6.29 -9.62
N ASN A 38 -0.58 -6.39 -10.34
CA ASN A 38 -1.44 -7.56 -10.25
C ASN A 38 -0.65 -8.79 -10.71
N GLY A 39 -0.79 -9.91 -9.99
CA GLY A 39 -0.01 -11.11 -10.26
C GLY A 39 1.39 -11.15 -9.62
N ALA A 40 1.86 -10.08 -8.99
CA ALA A 40 3.20 -10.04 -8.36
C ALA A 40 3.38 -10.97 -7.13
N GLY A 41 2.31 -11.62 -6.65
CA GLY A 41 2.40 -12.56 -5.52
C GLY A 41 1.91 -12.00 -4.18
N LYS A 42 1.37 -10.77 -4.12
CA LYS A 42 0.91 -10.12 -2.86
C LYS A 42 -0.06 -10.98 -2.06
N SER A 43 -1.22 -11.29 -2.61
CA SER A 43 -2.25 -12.09 -1.91
C SER A 43 -1.78 -13.50 -1.58
N THR A 44 -0.90 -14.09 -2.40
CA THR A 44 -0.28 -15.40 -2.13
C THR A 44 0.63 -15.32 -0.90
N THR A 45 1.44 -14.28 -0.81
CA THR A 45 2.31 -14.02 0.35
C THR A 45 1.47 -13.82 1.62
N MET A 46 0.42 -13.00 1.57
CA MET A 46 -0.49 -12.82 2.72
C MET A 46 -1.16 -14.12 3.14
N LYS A 47 -1.61 -14.95 2.18
CA LYS A 47 -2.15 -16.28 2.48
C LYS A 47 -1.13 -17.21 3.15
N MET A 48 0.15 -17.12 2.79
CA MET A 48 1.21 -17.88 3.45
C MET A 48 1.48 -17.37 4.87
N ILE A 49 1.49 -16.05 5.09
CA ILE A 49 1.60 -15.45 6.43
C ILE A 49 0.50 -15.96 7.36
N LEU A 50 -0.73 -16.08 6.84
CA LEU A 50 -1.90 -16.55 7.58
C LEU A 50 -2.05 -18.09 7.62
N GLY A 51 -1.06 -18.83 7.13
CA GLY A 51 -1.11 -20.29 7.10
C GLY A 51 -2.19 -20.89 6.20
N LEU A 52 -2.86 -20.07 5.36
CA LEU A 52 -3.88 -20.50 4.40
C LEU A 52 -3.26 -21.19 3.17
N ALA A 53 -2.00 -20.91 2.89
CA ALA A 53 -1.20 -21.60 1.89
C ALA A 53 0.12 -22.04 2.53
N ALA A 54 0.54 -23.27 2.28
CA ALA A 54 1.86 -23.73 2.73
C ALA A 54 2.94 -23.19 1.76
N PRO A 55 4.05 -22.63 2.27
CA PRO A 55 5.20 -22.30 1.42
C PRO A 55 5.81 -23.55 0.81
N THR A 56 6.43 -23.42 -0.38
CA THR A 56 7.24 -24.47 -0.99
C THR A 56 8.62 -24.52 -0.33
N ARG A 57 9.17 -23.34 0.00
CA ARG A 57 10.42 -23.16 0.76
C ARG A 57 10.34 -21.89 1.61
N GLY A 58 11.28 -21.75 2.55
CA GLY A 58 11.33 -20.62 3.46
C GLY A 58 10.35 -20.74 4.61
N SER A 59 10.22 -19.66 5.37
CA SER A 59 9.39 -19.64 6.57
C SER A 59 8.76 -18.27 6.79
N VAL A 60 7.64 -18.28 7.52
CA VAL A 60 6.98 -17.07 8.04
C VAL A 60 6.71 -17.26 9.51
N THR A 61 6.99 -16.25 10.30
CA THR A 61 6.61 -16.19 11.72
C THR A 61 5.83 -14.92 12.03
N VAL A 62 4.92 -15.04 12.98
CA VAL A 62 4.10 -13.98 13.55
C VAL A 62 4.39 -13.96 15.05
N GLY A 63 5.01 -12.88 15.55
CA GLY A 63 5.45 -12.84 16.93
C GLY A 63 6.44 -13.97 17.29
N GLY A 64 7.24 -14.41 16.32
CA GLY A 64 8.22 -15.51 16.48
C GLY A 64 7.63 -16.92 16.38
N ARG A 65 6.31 -17.10 16.08
CA ARG A 65 5.63 -18.39 15.94
C ARG A 65 5.01 -18.54 14.56
N SER A 66 4.84 -19.78 14.08
CA SER A 66 3.99 -20.02 12.92
C SER A 66 2.54 -19.64 13.25
N TYR A 67 1.82 -19.05 12.30
CA TYR A 67 0.39 -18.71 12.47
C TYR A 67 -0.44 -19.93 12.90
N ARG A 68 -0.11 -21.12 12.40
CA ARG A 68 -0.80 -22.37 12.74
C ARG A 68 -0.62 -22.83 14.18
N ASP A 69 0.45 -22.35 14.83
CA ASP A 69 0.79 -22.70 16.22
C ASP A 69 0.21 -21.69 17.23
N LEU A 70 -0.51 -20.67 16.75
CA LEU A 70 -1.18 -19.70 17.60
C LEU A 70 -2.43 -20.32 18.24
N PRO A 71 -2.58 -20.28 19.56
CA PRO A 71 -3.71 -20.92 20.25
C PRO A 71 -5.06 -20.23 19.94
N VAL A 72 -5.05 -18.91 19.81
CA VAL A 72 -6.22 -18.10 19.43
C VAL A 72 -5.75 -17.07 18.39
N PRO A 73 -5.65 -17.44 17.12
CA PRO A 73 -5.05 -16.57 16.08
C PRO A 73 -5.67 -15.17 16.00
N LEU A 74 -6.98 -15.02 16.19
CA LEU A 74 -7.68 -13.74 16.15
C LEU A 74 -7.23 -12.72 17.23
N THR A 75 -6.59 -13.17 18.33
CA THR A 75 -6.03 -12.27 19.34
C THR A 75 -4.64 -11.76 19.00
N GLU A 76 -3.98 -12.39 18.03
CA GLU A 76 -2.64 -11.99 17.58
C GLU A 76 -2.69 -11.31 16.21
N VAL A 77 -3.52 -11.83 15.30
CA VAL A 77 -3.62 -11.35 13.90
C VAL A 77 -5.07 -11.13 13.50
N GLY A 78 -5.38 -9.93 13.03
CA GLY A 78 -6.60 -9.62 12.30
C GLY A 78 -6.31 -9.51 10.81
N ALA A 79 -7.05 -10.21 9.95
CA ALA A 79 -6.81 -10.15 8.52
C ALA A 79 -8.11 -9.92 7.73
N LEU A 80 -8.06 -9.03 6.75
CA LEU A 80 -9.09 -8.79 5.75
C LEU A 80 -8.52 -9.10 4.38
N LEU A 81 -8.83 -10.28 3.85
CA LEU A 81 -8.44 -10.69 2.49
C LEU A 81 -9.56 -10.52 1.47
N ASP A 82 -10.81 -10.51 1.93
CA ASP A 82 -12.01 -10.33 1.11
C ASP A 82 -13.13 -9.73 1.96
N ALA A 83 -13.51 -8.50 1.65
CA ALA A 83 -14.65 -7.83 2.30
C ALA A 83 -16.01 -8.42 1.88
N GLY A 84 -16.06 -9.20 0.82
CA GLY A 84 -17.25 -9.91 0.36
C GLY A 84 -17.56 -11.18 1.15
N ALA A 85 -16.65 -11.68 1.98
CA ALA A 85 -16.77 -12.91 2.76
C ALA A 85 -17.76 -12.79 3.94
N VAL A 86 -18.92 -12.14 3.71
CA VAL A 86 -19.97 -11.93 4.72
C VAL A 86 -21.26 -12.60 4.27
N HIS A 87 -21.89 -13.37 5.18
CA HIS A 87 -23.19 -13.96 4.86
C HIS A 87 -24.29 -12.88 4.81
N GLY A 88 -24.79 -12.58 3.62
CA GLY A 88 -25.68 -11.45 3.36
C GLY A 88 -26.99 -11.43 4.16
N ALA A 89 -27.54 -12.58 4.58
CA ALA A 89 -28.75 -12.66 5.39
C ALA A 89 -28.48 -12.38 6.90
N ARG A 90 -27.24 -12.43 7.36
CA ARG A 90 -26.92 -12.11 8.76
C ARG A 90 -26.87 -10.60 8.95
N THR A 91 -27.32 -10.13 10.12
CA THR A 91 -27.06 -8.74 10.52
C THR A 91 -25.57 -8.55 10.83
N ALA A 92 -25.08 -7.31 10.73
CA ALA A 92 -23.68 -7.02 11.07
C ALA A 92 -23.33 -7.48 12.49
N TYR A 93 -24.22 -7.23 13.46
CA TYR A 93 -24.06 -7.70 14.84
C TYR A 93 -23.96 -9.22 14.92
N ASN A 94 -24.88 -9.96 14.27
CA ASN A 94 -24.89 -11.43 14.34
C ASN A 94 -23.71 -12.06 13.57
N HIS A 95 -23.22 -11.39 12.51
CA HIS A 95 -22.00 -11.82 11.82
C HIS A 95 -20.80 -11.76 12.75
N LEU A 96 -20.58 -10.62 13.40
CA LEU A 96 -19.48 -10.45 14.34
C LEU A 96 -19.63 -11.29 15.60
N LEU A 97 -20.87 -11.46 16.09
CA LEU A 97 -21.15 -12.31 17.26
C LEU A 97 -20.81 -13.79 16.96
N ALA A 98 -21.14 -14.28 15.77
CA ALA A 98 -20.79 -15.64 15.38
C ALA A 98 -19.26 -15.84 15.38
N LEU A 99 -18.52 -14.88 14.83
CA LEU A 99 -17.05 -14.90 14.85
C LEU A 99 -16.49 -14.83 16.28
N ALA A 100 -17.02 -13.94 17.10
CA ALA A 100 -16.59 -13.81 18.49
C ALA A 100 -16.80 -15.12 19.27
N VAL A 101 -18.01 -15.70 19.19
CA VAL A 101 -18.35 -16.92 19.92
C VAL A 101 -17.53 -18.13 19.44
N SER A 102 -17.36 -18.29 18.12
CA SER A 102 -16.58 -19.41 17.57
C SER A 102 -15.09 -19.36 17.93
N ASN A 103 -14.59 -18.18 18.33
CA ASN A 103 -13.20 -17.98 18.75
C ASN A 103 -13.04 -17.73 20.26
N GLY A 104 -14.09 -17.97 21.06
CA GLY A 104 -14.04 -17.79 22.52
C GLY A 104 -13.90 -16.34 22.99
N LEU A 105 -14.21 -15.37 22.12
CA LEU A 105 -14.08 -13.95 22.43
C LEU A 105 -15.33 -13.42 23.16
N PRO A 106 -15.19 -12.44 24.07
CA PRO A 106 -16.31 -11.90 24.82
C PRO A 106 -17.28 -11.13 23.92
N ARG A 107 -18.59 -11.31 24.13
CA ARG A 107 -19.66 -10.68 23.34
C ARG A 107 -19.59 -9.14 23.34
N ARG A 108 -19.07 -8.53 24.41
CA ARG A 108 -18.90 -7.09 24.49
C ARG A 108 -18.04 -6.51 23.37
N ARG A 109 -17.06 -7.29 22.88
CA ARG A 109 -16.18 -6.88 21.75
C ARG A 109 -16.96 -6.53 20.50
N VAL A 110 -18.12 -7.17 20.27
CA VAL A 110 -18.96 -6.89 19.09
C VAL A 110 -19.44 -5.44 19.09
N GLY A 111 -19.94 -4.93 20.21
CA GLY A 111 -20.37 -3.52 20.35
C GLY A 111 -19.20 -2.55 20.20
N GLU A 112 -18.06 -2.87 20.81
CA GLU A 112 -16.84 -2.07 20.75
C GLU A 112 -16.33 -1.87 19.30
N VAL A 113 -16.22 -2.97 18.53
CA VAL A 113 -15.72 -2.88 17.15
C VAL A 113 -16.72 -2.26 16.18
N LEU A 114 -18.04 -2.45 16.41
CA LEU A 114 -19.09 -1.78 15.64
C LEU A 114 -19.03 -0.26 15.84
N GLY A 115 -18.92 0.21 17.08
CA GLY A 115 -18.75 1.63 17.39
C GLY A 115 -17.48 2.20 16.76
N ARG A 116 -16.36 1.47 16.89
CA ARG A 116 -15.06 1.89 16.34
C ARG A 116 -15.06 2.04 14.81
N THR A 117 -15.85 1.22 14.10
CA THR A 117 -15.97 1.27 12.63
C THR A 117 -17.18 2.09 12.15
N GLY A 118 -17.96 2.71 13.07
CA GLY A 118 -19.12 3.55 12.74
C GLY A 118 -20.30 2.76 12.19
N LEU A 119 -20.48 1.50 12.62
CA LEU A 119 -21.56 0.61 12.17
C LEU A 119 -22.63 0.35 13.24
N ASP A 120 -22.52 0.95 14.41
CA ASP A 120 -23.42 0.78 15.56
C ASP A 120 -24.88 1.09 15.21
N ALA A 121 -25.15 2.21 14.53
CA ALA A 121 -26.50 2.61 14.12
C ALA A 121 -27.17 1.64 13.11
N VAL A 122 -26.37 0.82 12.43
CA VAL A 122 -26.85 -0.12 11.39
C VAL A 122 -26.58 -1.59 11.75
N ALA A 123 -26.12 -1.86 12.98
CA ALA A 123 -25.73 -3.18 13.45
C ALA A 123 -26.82 -4.26 13.27
N GLY A 124 -28.10 -3.86 13.39
CA GLY A 124 -29.27 -4.73 13.20
C GLY A 124 -29.68 -4.97 11.74
N ARG A 125 -29.04 -4.33 10.76
CA ARG A 125 -29.37 -4.50 9.35
C ARG A 125 -28.65 -5.69 8.74
N PRO A 126 -29.29 -6.47 7.84
CA PRO A 126 -28.63 -7.54 7.08
C PRO A 126 -27.45 -6.98 6.26
N ALA A 127 -26.30 -7.66 6.34
CA ALA A 127 -25.07 -7.23 5.67
C ALA A 127 -25.18 -7.23 4.13
N GLY A 128 -26.08 -8.03 3.57
CA GLY A 128 -26.37 -7.99 2.13
C GLY A 128 -26.96 -6.68 1.63
N ARG A 129 -27.48 -5.84 2.53
CA ARG A 129 -28.01 -4.50 2.20
C ARG A 129 -26.96 -3.39 2.41
N PHE A 130 -25.75 -3.74 2.80
CA PHE A 130 -24.69 -2.77 3.01
C PHE A 130 -24.10 -2.29 1.69
N SER A 131 -23.74 -1.00 1.63
CA SER A 131 -22.89 -0.48 0.56
C SER A 131 -21.52 -1.19 0.60
N LEU A 132 -20.72 -1.04 -0.45
CA LEU A 132 -19.37 -1.59 -0.48
C LEU A 132 -18.53 -1.07 0.71
N GLY A 133 -18.56 0.25 0.97
CA GLY A 133 -17.86 0.85 2.12
C GLY A 133 -18.35 0.32 3.47
N MET A 134 -19.66 0.09 3.63
CA MET A 134 -20.19 -0.52 4.86
C MET A 134 -19.73 -1.98 5.02
N ARG A 135 -19.64 -2.76 3.94
CA ARG A 135 -19.09 -4.13 3.99
C ARG A 135 -17.61 -4.12 4.32
N GLN A 136 -16.86 -3.18 3.76
CA GLN A 136 -15.44 -2.98 4.09
C GLN A 136 -15.26 -2.68 5.57
N ARG A 137 -16.02 -1.73 6.12
CA ARG A 137 -16.02 -1.41 7.55
C ARG A 137 -16.40 -2.60 8.42
N LEU A 138 -17.34 -3.45 7.98
CA LEU A 138 -17.71 -4.68 8.69
C LEU A 138 -16.58 -5.72 8.65
N GLY A 139 -15.90 -5.87 7.52
CA GLY A 139 -14.69 -6.70 7.41
C GLY A 139 -13.59 -6.22 8.36
N ILE A 140 -13.32 -4.91 8.41
CA ILE A 140 -12.37 -4.32 9.36
C ILE A 140 -12.83 -4.54 10.81
N ALA A 141 -14.11 -4.39 11.13
CA ALA A 141 -14.64 -4.69 12.46
C ALA A 141 -14.36 -6.16 12.86
N ALA A 142 -14.49 -7.10 11.91
CA ALA A 142 -14.17 -8.50 12.16
C ALA A 142 -12.69 -8.72 12.47
N THR A 143 -11.78 -7.99 11.81
CA THR A 143 -10.33 -8.09 12.09
C THR A 143 -9.97 -7.61 13.50
N LEU A 144 -10.75 -6.69 14.07
CA LEU A 144 -10.50 -6.09 15.38
C LEU A 144 -11.15 -6.83 16.55
N LEU A 145 -11.95 -7.87 16.31
CA LEU A 145 -12.68 -8.59 17.36
C LEU A 145 -11.78 -9.10 18.48
N GLY A 146 -10.66 -9.70 18.13
CA GLY A 146 -9.68 -10.26 19.06
C GLY A 146 -8.73 -9.22 19.68
N ASP A 147 -8.83 -7.95 19.28
CA ASP A 147 -7.88 -6.88 19.65
C ASP A 147 -6.44 -7.19 19.26
N PRO A 148 -6.19 -7.63 18.03
CA PRO A 148 -4.89 -8.14 17.61
C PRO A 148 -3.83 -7.04 17.54
N ARG A 149 -2.58 -7.45 17.73
CA ARG A 149 -1.41 -6.55 17.58
C ARG A 149 -0.93 -6.44 16.14
N ILE A 150 -1.33 -7.36 15.28
CA ILE A 150 -0.97 -7.40 13.86
C ILE A 150 -2.24 -7.34 13.02
N LEU A 151 -2.22 -6.50 12.01
CA LEU A 151 -3.33 -6.30 11.08
C LEU A 151 -2.84 -6.44 9.64
N ILE A 152 -3.58 -7.21 8.85
CA ILE A 152 -3.28 -7.48 7.44
C ILE A 152 -4.50 -7.12 6.60
N PHE A 153 -4.33 -6.21 5.64
CA PHE A 153 -5.37 -5.76 4.73
C PHE A 153 -4.96 -5.98 3.28
N ASP A 154 -5.71 -6.81 2.56
CA ASP A 154 -5.48 -7.03 1.12
C ASP A 154 -6.39 -6.12 0.31
N GLU A 155 -5.81 -5.14 -0.38
CA GLU A 155 -6.48 -4.17 -1.26
C GLU A 155 -7.71 -3.50 -0.59
N PRO A 156 -7.62 -2.94 0.63
CA PRO A 156 -8.78 -2.54 1.43
C PRO A 156 -9.54 -1.33 0.89
N VAL A 157 -8.95 -0.57 -0.02
CA VAL A 157 -9.52 0.66 -0.61
C VAL A 157 -10.25 0.43 -1.93
N ASN A 158 -10.13 -0.77 -2.51
CA ASN A 158 -10.69 -1.05 -3.82
C ASN A 158 -12.20 -0.83 -3.90
N GLY A 159 -12.62 -0.02 -4.87
CA GLY A 159 -14.02 0.27 -5.15
C GLY A 159 -14.71 1.18 -4.12
N LEU A 160 -13.96 1.83 -3.24
CA LEU A 160 -14.49 2.83 -2.32
C LEU A 160 -14.53 4.22 -2.97
N ASP A 161 -15.42 5.04 -2.45
CA ASP A 161 -15.46 6.48 -2.74
C ASP A 161 -14.30 7.22 -2.00
N PRO A 162 -14.01 8.48 -2.37
CA PRO A 162 -12.92 9.25 -1.76
C PRO A 162 -13.06 9.42 -0.23
N GLU A 163 -14.29 9.41 0.31
CA GLU A 163 -14.51 9.50 1.75
C GLU A 163 -14.13 8.19 2.44
N GLY A 164 -14.54 7.05 1.87
CA GLY A 164 -14.18 5.71 2.36
C GLY A 164 -12.67 5.47 2.33
N ILE A 165 -11.98 5.90 1.27
CA ILE A 165 -10.52 5.80 1.15
C ILE A 165 -9.85 6.61 2.27
N ARG A 166 -10.26 7.87 2.49
CA ARG A 166 -9.72 8.71 3.57
C ARG A 166 -9.93 8.07 4.94
N TRP A 167 -11.15 7.57 5.19
CA TRP A 167 -11.47 6.93 6.46
C TRP A 167 -10.57 5.71 6.73
N ILE A 168 -10.40 4.80 5.76
CA ILE A 168 -9.54 3.61 5.92
C ILE A 168 -8.09 4.02 6.16
N ARG A 169 -7.59 4.98 5.41
CA ARG A 169 -6.22 5.49 5.58
C ARG A 169 -5.98 6.02 6.99
N ASP A 170 -6.85 6.92 7.44
CA ASP A 170 -6.71 7.55 8.75
C ASP A 170 -6.86 6.50 9.86
N PHE A 171 -7.75 5.52 9.67
CA PHE A 171 -7.95 4.42 10.59
C PHE A 171 -6.72 3.48 10.68
N MET A 172 -6.07 3.14 9.56
CA MET A 172 -4.83 2.36 9.58
C MET A 172 -3.70 3.08 10.30
N ARG A 173 -3.58 4.39 10.10
CA ARG A 173 -2.61 5.23 10.82
C ARG A 173 -2.88 5.29 12.32
N GLU A 174 -4.15 5.42 12.72
CA GLU A 174 -4.55 5.35 14.12
C GLU A 174 -4.15 4.01 14.75
N LEU A 175 -4.43 2.89 14.08
CA LEU A 175 -4.05 1.56 14.54
C LEU A 175 -2.53 1.39 14.68
N ALA A 176 -1.75 1.92 13.75
CA ALA A 176 -0.28 1.93 13.85
C ALA A 176 0.19 2.82 15.02
N ALA A 177 -0.40 4.00 15.22
CA ALA A 177 -0.08 4.88 16.34
C ALA A 177 -0.40 4.25 17.71
N GLU A 178 -1.35 3.30 17.78
CA GLU A 178 -1.60 2.45 18.96
C GLU A 178 -0.47 1.41 19.20
N GLY A 179 0.55 1.36 18.33
CA GLY A 179 1.67 0.41 18.42
C GLY A 179 1.41 -0.94 17.73
N ARG A 180 0.38 -1.05 16.89
CA ARG A 180 0.11 -2.26 16.10
C ARG A 180 0.98 -2.29 14.85
N ALA A 181 1.31 -3.49 14.38
CA ALA A 181 1.91 -3.71 13.07
C ALA A 181 0.79 -3.78 12.02
N VAL A 182 0.83 -2.91 11.01
CA VAL A 182 -0.18 -2.87 9.95
C VAL A 182 0.48 -3.17 8.61
N LEU A 183 0.08 -4.27 7.97
CA LEU A 183 0.48 -4.64 6.60
C LEU A 183 -0.70 -4.41 5.66
N VAL A 184 -0.51 -3.57 4.66
CA VAL A 184 -1.55 -3.26 3.67
C VAL A 184 -1.04 -3.45 2.26
N SER A 185 -1.74 -4.29 1.45
CA SER A 185 -1.44 -4.37 0.03
C SER A 185 -2.16 -3.30 -0.77
N SER A 186 -1.50 -2.82 -1.80
CA SER A 186 -2.11 -1.98 -2.84
C SER A 186 -1.34 -2.13 -4.16
N HIS A 187 -2.02 -1.80 -5.25
CA HIS A 187 -1.40 -1.56 -6.55
C HIS A 187 -1.36 -0.07 -6.88
N LEU A 188 -1.92 0.80 -6.03
CA LEU A 188 -2.00 2.26 -6.20
C LEU A 188 -0.95 2.95 -5.32
N MET A 189 0.05 3.51 -5.98
CA MET A 189 1.17 4.18 -5.30
C MET A 189 0.76 5.47 -4.60
N SER A 190 -0.09 6.27 -5.24
CA SER A 190 -0.60 7.52 -4.67
C SER A 190 -1.31 7.35 -3.34
N GLU A 191 -1.98 6.23 -3.13
CA GLU A 191 -2.62 5.89 -1.86
C GLU A 191 -1.59 5.50 -0.80
N MET A 192 -0.59 4.70 -1.19
CA MET A 192 0.47 4.28 -0.28
C MET A 192 1.38 5.44 0.13
N ALA A 193 1.66 6.37 -0.78
CA ALA A 193 2.39 7.60 -0.47
C ALA A 193 1.76 8.41 0.69
N GLN A 194 0.45 8.32 0.82
CA GLN A 194 -0.31 9.03 1.85
C GLN A 194 -0.59 8.18 3.10
N THR A 195 -0.37 6.87 3.07
CA THR A 195 -0.81 5.95 4.13
C THR A 195 0.35 5.28 4.84
N ALA A 196 1.32 4.77 4.09
CA ALA A 196 2.39 3.94 4.61
C ALA A 196 3.56 4.78 5.14
N ASP A 197 4.30 4.23 6.08
CA ASP A 197 5.57 4.75 6.59
C ASP A 197 6.74 4.00 5.95
N HIS A 198 6.54 2.73 5.63
CA HIS A 198 7.52 1.81 5.06
C HIS A 198 6.93 1.06 3.86
N LEU A 199 7.74 0.74 2.88
CA LEU A 199 7.33 0.06 1.65
C LEU A 199 8.13 -1.22 1.43
N VAL A 200 7.41 -2.28 1.14
CA VAL A 200 7.92 -3.53 0.58
C VAL A 200 7.37 -3.66 -0.83
N VAL A 201 8.24 -3.48 -1.82
CA VAL A 201 7.87 -3.52 -3.24
C VAL A 201 8.24 -4.87 -3.82
N ILE A 202 7.29 -5.54 -4.46
CA ILE A 202 7.53 -6.82 -5.12
C ILE A 202 7.18 -6.78 -6.62
N GLY A 203 7.96 -7.53 -7.40
CA GLY A 203 7.71 -7.74 -8.83
C GLY A 203 8.06 -9.17 -9.21
N ARG A 204 7.17 -9.85 -9.95
CA ARG A 204 7.35 -11.26 -10.37
C ARG A 204 7.74 -12.20 -9.23
N GLY A 205 7.12 -12.00 -8.07
CA GLY A 205 7.36 -12.81 -6.88
C GLY A 205 8.62 -12.47 -6.09
N ARG A 206 9.45 -11.53 -6.51
CA ARG A 206 10.72 -11.14 -5.88
C ARG A 206 10.66 -9.78 -5.21
N LEU A 207 11.48 -9.59 -4.19
CA LEU A 207 11.67 -8.29 -3.55
C LEU A 207 12.41 -7.34 -4.50
N MET A 208 11.84 -6.16 -4.73
CA MET A 208 12.42 -5.08 -5.53
C MET A 208 12.97 -3.96 -4.64
N ALA A 209 12.23 -3.61 -3.57
CA ALA A 209 12.67 -2.63 -2.58
C ALA A 209 12.05 -2.94 -1.22
N ASP A 210 12.78 -2.63 -0.16
CA ASP A 210 12.38 -2.70 1.24
C ASP A 210 12.96 -1.46 1.92
N THR A 211 12.14 -0.37 2.06
CA THR A 211 12.66 0.95 2.43
C THR A 211 11.58 1.85 3.03
N GLY A 212 11.98 2.83 3.82
CA GLY A 212 11.10 3.89 4.28
C GLY A 212 10.63 4.80 3.13
N ILE A 213 9.37 5.28 3.18
CA ILE A 213 8.87 6.23 2.15
C ILE A 213 9.75 7.47 2.05
N ALA A 214 10.19 8.02 3.18
CA ALA A 214 11.06 9.19 3.21
C ALA A 214 12.39 8.92 2.49
N GLU A 215 12.99 7.75 2.70
CA GLU A 215 14.23 7.34 2.04
C GLU A 215 14.04 7.17 0.53
N LEU A 216 12.93 6.53 0.12
CA LEU A 216 12.61 6.36 -1.29
C LEU A 216 12.42 7.71 -1.99
N MET A 217 11.72 8.64 -1.37
CA MET A 217 11.52 9.99 -1.88
C MET A 217 12.84 10.79 -1.96
N HIS A 218 13.78 10.54 -1.05
CA HIS A 218 15.11 11.13 -1.11
C HIS A 218 16.00 10.48 -2.18
N ALA A 219 15.91 9.17 -2.35
CA ALA A 219 16.72 8.43 -3.32
C ALA A 219 16.34 8.72 -4.79
N THR A 220 15.07 9.05 -5.05
CA THR A 220 14.59 9.47 -6.37
C THR A 220 15.07 10.88 -6.78
N GLY A 221 15.85 11.52 -5.95
CA GLY A 221 16.54 12.78 -6.26
C GLY A 221 15.67 14.02 -6.09
N ASN A 222 16.30 15.16 -6.25
CA ASN A 222 15.62 16.46 -6.36
C ASN A 222 14.58 16.37 -7.47
N GLY A 223 13.29 16.53 -7.10
CA GLY A 223 12.17 16.43 -8.02
C GLY A 223 12.44 17.15 -9.34
N THR A 224 11.67 16.90 -10.34
CA THR A 224 11.76 17.60 -11.61
C THR A 224 11.15 19.00 -11.49
N VAL A 225 11.56 19.91 -12.33
CA VAL A 225 10.94 21.24 -12.43
C VAL A 225 10.28 21.35 -13.81
N LEU A 226 8.97 21.58 -13.79
CA LEU A 226 8.23 21.88 -15.00
C LEU A 226 8.45 23.34 -15.36
N VAL A 227 8.84 23.60 -16.61
CA VAL A 227 9.06 24.93 -17.13
C VAL A 227 8.27 25.12 -18.42
N ARG A 228 7.57 26.25 -18.54
CA ARG A 228 7.00 26.71 -19.81
C ARG A 228 7.60 28.05 -20.20
N THR A 229 8.00 28.15 -21.44
CA THR A 229 8.56 29.36 -22.05
C THR A 229 8.17 29.46 -23.50
N ALA A 230 8.24 30.64 -24.06
CA ALA A 230 7.92 30.88 -25.47
C ALA A 230 8.97 30.27 -26.45
N ASP A 231 10.21 30.07 -25.98
CA ASP A 231 11.29 29.41 -26.75
C ASP A 231 11.91 28.27 -25.93
N PRO A 232 11.27 27.09 -25.90
CA PRO A 232 11.77 25.95 -25.13
C PRO A 232 13.10 25.42 -25.68
N GLY A 233 13.33 25.46 -27.00
CA GLY A 233 14.54 24.90 -27.62
C GLY A 233 15.81 25.66 -27.23
N SER A 234 15.78 26.97 -27.27
CA SER A 234 16.92 27.83 -26.85
C SER A 234 17.19 27.66 -25.34
N PHE A 235 16.12 27.61 -24.53
CA PHE A 235 16.28 27.50 -23.08
C PHE A 235 16.80 26.14 -22.66
N ALA A 236 16.36 25.04 -23.31
CA ALA A 236 16.86 23.70 -23.08
C ALA A 236 18.38 23.58 -23.23
N TYR A 237 18.96 24.29 -24.20
CA TYR A 237 20.41 24.36 -24.39
C TYR A 237 21.11 24.94 -23.15
N HIS A 238 20.62 26.06 -22.64
CA HIS A 238 21.21 26.73 -21.46
C HIS A 238 21.06 25.88 -20.19
N LEU A 239 19.92 25.22 -20.02
CA LEU A 239 19.69 24.32 -18.90
C LEU A 239 20.62 23.11 -18.93
N THR A 240 20.84 22.53 -20.11
CA THR A 240 21.75 21.39 -20.29
C THR A 240 23.20 21.82 -20.04
N ALA A 241 23.60 22.98 -20.52
CA ALA A 241 24.95 23.56 -20.27
C ALA A 241 25.21 23.81 -18.78
N ALA A 242 24.16 24.10 -17.99
CA ALA A 242 24.24 24.30 -16.55
C ALA A 242 24.20 22.97 -15.75
N GLY A 243 24.20 21.79 -16.41
CA GLY A 243 24.20 20.48 -15.78
C GLY A 243 22.81 19.88 -15.56
N GLY A 244 21.75 20.49 -16.07
CA GLY A 244 20.41 19.95 -16.05
C GLY A 244 20.18 18.89 -17.12
N THR A 245 19.37 17.88 -16.81
CA THR A 245 18.81 16.96 -17.81
C THR A 245 17.43 17.46 -18.21
N VAL A 246 17.23 17.72 -19.50
CA VAL A 246 15.99 18.29 -20.04
C VAL A 246 15.26 17.21 -20.85
N ARG A 247 13.95 17.08 -20.60
CA ARG A 247 13.03 16.23 -21.38
C ARG A 247 11.84 17.07 -21.83
N ASP A 248 11.28 16.75 -22.99
CA ASP A 248 10.04 17.36 -23.43
C ASP A 248 8.87 16.87 -22.58
N GLY A 249 8.07 17.81 -22.09
CA GLY A 249 6.84 17.56 -21.34
C GLY A 249 5.61 17.74 -22.23
N LEU A 250 4.44 17.63 -21.62
CA LEU A 250 3.15 17.84 -22.29
C LEU A 250 3.01 19.30 -22.72
N GLU A 251 2.32 19.51 -23.86
CA GLU A 251 1.97 20.85 -24.37
C GLU A 251 3.18 21.81 -24.52
N GLY A 252 4.33 21.29 -24.93
CA GLY A 252 5.52 22.13 -25.18
C GLY A 252 6.24 22.61 -23.91
N SER A 253 5.93 22.03 -22.74
CA SER A 253 6.69 22.27 -21.52
C SER A 253 8.01 21.51 -21.52
N LEU A 254 8.97 21.96 -20.71
CA LEU A 254 10.21 21.24 -20.41
C LEU A 254 10.13 20.66 -18.99
N VAL A 255 10.60 19.43 -18.82
CA VAL A 255 10.76 18.78 -17.52
C VAL A 255 12.26 18.67 -17.26
N ILE A 256 12.72 19.38 -16.23
CA ILE A 256 14.14 19.52 -15.90
C ILE A 256 14.45 18.75 -14.63
N SER A 257 15.47 17.91 -14.64
CA SER A 257 16.07 17.28 -13.46
C SER A 257 17.52 17.73 -13.27
N GLY A 258 18.02 17.67 -12.04
CA GLY A 258 19.39 18.07 -11.69
C GLY A 258 19.58 19.54 -11.37
N LEU A 259 18.57 20.39 -11.60
CA LEU A 259 18.58 21.82 -11.25
C LEU A 259 17.37 22.15 -10.38
N SER A 260 17.55 23.02 -9.37
CA SER A 260 16.46 23.55 -8.56
C SER A 260 15.68 24.64 -9.31
N GLY A 261 14.40 24.86 -8.92
CA GLY A 261 13.60 25.94 -9.48
C GLY A 261 14.25 27.32 -9.32
N VAL A 262 15.03 27.53 -8.24
CA VAL A 262 15.76 28.77 -8.01
C VAL A 262 16.92 28.94 -9.02
N GLU A 263 17.66 27.88 -9.30
CA GLU A 263 18.74 27.90 -10.29
C GLU A 263 18.20 28.12 -11.70
N ILE A 264 17.10 27.43 -12.05
CA ILE A 264 16.41 27.60 -13.34
C ILE A 264 15.90 29.05 -13.49
N GLY A 265 15.28 29.61 -12.43
CA GLY A 265 14.81 30.99 -12.43
C GLY A 265 15.95 31.99 -12.62
N LYS A 266 17.11 31.78 -11.99
CA LYS A 266 18.31 32.62 -12.20
C LYS A 266 18.84 32.51 -13.63
N LEU A 267 18.90 31.32 -14.20
CA LEU A 267 19.32 31.11 -15.59
C LEU A 267 18.37 31.80 -16.57
N ALA A 268 17.06 31.68 -16.35
CA ALA A 268 16.07 32.38 -17.17
C ALA A 268 16.25 33.89 -17.14
N ALA A 269 16.43 34.47 -15.96
CA ALA A 269 16.67 35.90 -15.79
C ALA A 269 17.97 36.33 -16.46
N TYR A 270 19.05 35.57 -16.33
CA TYR A 270 20.35 35.85 -16.90
C TYR A 270 20.32 35.86 -18.44
N HIS A 271 19.60 34.92 -19.04
CA HIS A 271 19.46 34.79 -20.49
C HIS A 271 18.27 35.58 -21.08
N GLY A 272 17.52 36.29 -20.24
CA GLY A 272 16.37 37.06 -20.70
C GLY A 272 15.20 36.22 -21.22
N VAL A 273 15.09 34.98 -20.74
CA VAL A 273 14.03 34.04 -21.15
C VAL A 273 12.78 34.22 -20.28
N PRO A 274 11.65 34.67 -20.85
CA PRO A 274 10.41 34.80 -20.08
C PRO A 274 9.84 33.42 -19.78
N LEU A 275 9.56 33.15 -18.51
CA LEU A 275 8.90 31.95 -18.07
C LEU A 275 7.41 32.23 -17.84
N SER A 276 6.54 31.41 -18.44
CA SER A 276 5.11 31.41 -18.14
C SER A 276 4.75 30.45 -17.01
N GLU A 277 5.62 29.46 -16.74
CA GLU A 277 5.46 28.52 -15.62
C GLU A 277 6.85 28.04 -15.13
N LEU A 278 7.00 27.95 -13.82
CA LEU A 278 8.16 27.38 -13.14
C LEU A 278 7.65 26.64 -11.89
N THR A 279 7.30 25.37 -12.06
CA THR A 279 6.65 24.57 -11.02
C THR A 279 7.56 23.42 -10.60
N PRO A 280 8.13 23.45 -9.37
CA PRO A 280 8.82 22.30 -8.83
C PRO A 280 7.84 21.11 -8.71
N GLN A 281 8.12 20.04 -9.41
CA GLN A 281 7.42 18.77 -9.29
C GLN A 281 8.20 17.91 -8.32
N ARG A 282 7.58 17.55 -7.22
CA ARG A 282 8.16 16.52 -6.34
C ARG A 282 8.18 15.21 -7.10
N ALA A 283 9.29 14.48 -7.03
CA ALA A 283 9.32 13.11 -7.52
C ALA A 283 8.12 12.37 -6.95
N SER A 284 7.27 11.85 -7.81
CA SER A 284 6.13 11.08 -7.33
C SER A 284 6.61 9.69 -6.91
N LEU A 285 5.95 9.11 -5.91
CA LEU A 285 6.22 7.73 -5.53
C LEU A 285 5.96 6.80 -6.73
N GLU A 286 5.06 7.20 -7.64
CA GLU A 286 4.75 6.51 -8.89
C GLU A 286 5.94 6.47 -9.85
N ASP A 287 6.66 7.58 -10.00
CA ASP A 287 7.87 7.63 -10.84
C ASP A 287 8.97 6.73 -10.26
N ALA A 288 9.16 6.77 -8.93
CA ALA A 288 10.09 5.90 -8.22
C ALA A 288 9.77 4.42 -8.40
N PHE A 289 8.49 4.07 -8.29
CA PHE A 289 8.01 2.71 -8.47
C PHE A 289 8.17 2.23 -9.92
N MET A 290 7.76 3.05 -10.87
CA MET A 290 7.92 2.73 -12.30
C MET A 290 9.37 2.50 -12.68
N GLU A 291 10.29 3.27 -12.10
CA GLU A 291 11.73 3.06 -12.27
C GLU A 291 12.17 1.71 -11.71
N LEU A 292 11.76 1.39 -10.47
CA LEU A 292 12.09 0.14 -9.79
C LEU A 292 11.47 -1.09 -10.44
N THR A 293 10.30 -0.95 -11.07
CA THR A 293 9.54 -2.09 -11.63
C THR A 293 9.62 -2.22 -13.14
N LYS A 294 10.35 -1.37 -13.84
CA LYS A 294 10.48 -1.36 -15.32
C LYS A 294 10.73 -2.75 -15.91
N ASP A 295 11.61 -3.53 -15.29
CA ASP A 295 12.01 -4.86 -15.77
C ASP A 295 11.07 -5.98 -15.28
N SER A 296 10.08 -5.64 -14.45
CA SER A 296 9.22 -6.60 -13.74
C SER A 296 7.78 -6.65 -14.27
N VAL A 297 7.38 -5.74 -15.17
CA VAL A 297 6.00 -5.69 -15.69
C VAL A 297 5.84 -6.71 -16.81
N GLU A 298 5.02 -7.75 -16.59
CA GLU A 298 4.76 -8.84 -17.56
C GLU A 298 3.93 -8.43 -18.79
N TYR A 299 3.25 -7.29 -18.74
CA TYR A 299 2.41 -6.81 -19.83
C TYR A 299 2.93 -5.47 -20.36
N GLN A 300 3.93 -5.52 -21.22
CA GLN A 300 3.96 -4.56 -22.30
C GLN A 300 2.88 -5.01 -23.28
N GLY A 301 1.75 -4.30 -23.30
CA GLY A 301 0.70 -4.58 -24.25
C GLY A 301 1.28 -4.57 -25.66
N VAL A 302 1.18 -5.70 -26.35
CA VAL A 302 1.34 -5.73 -27.78
C VAL A 302 0.23 -4.84 -28.32
N ALA A 303 0.60 -3.62 -28.71
CA ALA A 303 -0.26 -2.76 -29.51
C ALA A 303 -0.54 -3.50 -30.80
N ALA A 304 -1.80 -3.92 -30.98
CA ALA A 304 -2.34 -4.41 -32.24
C ALA A 304 -2.74 -3.23 -33.11
#